data_7a146b9abbb4f3a5707a05e7f6437ca0
#
_entry.id   7a146b9abbb4f3a5707a05e7f6437ca0
#
_cell.length_a   1.000
_cell.length_b   1.000
_cell.length_c   1.000
_cell.angle_alpha   90.00
_cell.angle_beta   90.00
_cell.angle_gamma   90.00
#
_symmetry.space_group_name_H-M   'P 1'
#
loop_
_entity.id
_entity.type
_entity.pdbx_description
1 polymer ?
#
loop_
_entity_poly.entity_id
_entity_poly.type
_entity_poly.pdbx_seq_one_letter_code
_entity_poly.pdbx_strand_id
1 'polypeptide(L)'
;MYLTAESEDDSMEKTNPMRHLDRLKIPYEAIFYEGQGLNGLEIAQANGQDPARVFKTLMTMGKEKCYYCFMVPVTGELDLKKAAASVGEKSVSMLKSDQLLPLMGYVHGGCSPLCTKRPVRITVDESAKDADYMYFSGGKVGCQLKVSVSDLPKMMDFQFADIARN
;
A
#
# COMPACT_ATOMS: atom_id res chain seq x y z
N MET A 1 17.46 -7.79 0.17
CA MET A 1 18.35 -7.09 -0.77
C MET A 1 17.70 -5.80 -1.21
N TYR A 2 18.43 -4.73 -1.18
CA TYR A 2 17.92 -3.41 -1.54
C TYR A 2 18.47 -2.97 -2.87
N LEU A 3 17.57 -2.46 -3.71
CA LEU A 3 17.95 -1.72 -4.90
C LEU A 3 17.34 -0.34 -4.79
N THR A 4 18.12 0.67 -5.02
CA THR A 4 17.63 2.06 -4.98
C THR A 4 16.94 2.41 -6.29
N ALA A 5 16.24 3.54 -6.28
CA ALA A 5 15.61 4.06 -7.49
C ALA A 5 16.63 4.33 -8.61
N GLU A 6 17.89 4.43 -8.24
CA GLU A 6 18.99 4.69 -9.19
C GLU A 6 19.65 3.40 -9.65
N SER A 7 19.08 2.25 -9.41
CA SER A 7 19.66 1.00 -9.84
C SER A 7 19.77 0.96 -11.36
N GLU A 8 20.83 0.31 -11.80
CA GLU A 8 21.35 0.42 -13.15
C GLU A 8 20.43 -0.01 -14.28
N ASP A 9 19.40 -0.75 -13.99
CA ASP A 9 18.59 -1.27 -15.08
C ASP A 9 17.18 -0.73 -15.05
N ASP A 10 17.06 0.53 -15.40
CA ASP A 10 15.79 1.20 -15.51
C ASP A 10 14.85 0.54 -16.52
N SER A 11 15.41 -0.18 -17.49
CA SER A 11 14.57 -0.82 -18.50
C SER A 11 13.76 -1.94 -17.93
N MET A 12 14.20 -2.48 -16.78
CA MET A 12 13.61 -3.66 -16.30
C MET A 12 12.43 -3.41 -15.49
N GLU A 13 11.96 -2.58 -15.11
CA GLU A 13 10.93 -2.86 -14.25
C GLU A 13 10.48 -1.83 -13.30
N LYS A 14 10.62 -0.58 -13.73
CA LYS A 14 9.94 0.44 -12.96
C LYS A 14 8.44 0.23 -13.10
N THR A 15 7.81 0.03 -11.95
CA THR A 15 6.36 -0.03 -11.87
C THR A 15 5.77 1.36 -12.03
N ASN A 16 4.46 1.43 -12.24
CA ASN A 16 3.78 2.73 -12.30
C ASN A 16 3.93 3.55 -11.01
N PRO A 17 3.83 2.95 -9.81
CA PRO A 17 4.13 3.71 -8.58
C PRO A 17 5.53 4.31 -8.56
N MET A 18 6.56 3.58 -8.99
CA MET A 18 7.91 4.12 -9.05
C MET A 18 8.01 5.30 -10.01
N ARG A 19 7.41 5.17 -11.20
CA ARG A 19 7.40 6.26 -12.18
C ARG A 19 6.66 7.48 -11.67
N HIS A 20 5.61 7.27 -10.92
CA HIS A 20 4.85 8.36 -10.28
C HIS A 20 5.73 9.14 -9.31
N LEU A 21 6.47 8.42 -8.44
CA LEU A 21 7.36 9.05 -7.49
C LEU A 21 8.54 9.73 -8.17
N ASP A 22 9.10 9.12 -9.21
CA ASP A 22 10.17 9.72 -10.00
C ASP A 22 9.72 11.04 -10.62
N ARG A 23 8.52 11.05 -11.19
CA ARG A 23 7.95 12.23 -11.83
C ARG A 23 7.78 13.38 -10.85
N LEU A 24 7.41 13.06 -9.61
CA LEU A 24 7.23 14.04 -8.55
C LEU A 24 8.53 14.35 -7.82
N LYS A 25 9.64 13.69 -8.18
CA LYS A 25 10.94 13.84 -7.53
C LYS A 25 10.89 13.50 -6.03
N ILE A 26 10.11 12.50 -5.67
CA ILE A 26 10.00 12.00 -4.31
C ILE A 26 10.97 10.84 -4.14
N PRO A 27 11.90 10.90 -3.16
CA PRO A 27 12.85 9.82 -2.96
C PRO A 27 12.17 8.57 -2.40
N TYR A 28 12.66 7.40 -2.81
CA TYR A 28 12.21 6.12 -2.29
C TYR A 28 13.31 5.08 -2.46
N GLU A 29 13.22 4.00 -1.71
CA GLU A 29 14.03 2.81 -1.94
C GLU A 29 13.12 1.72 -2.48
N ALA A 30 13.54 1.08 -3.56
CA ALA A 30 12.85 -0.10 -4.08
C ALA A 30 13.50 -1.35 -3.49
N ILE A 31 12.71 -2.21 -2.90
CA ILE A 31 13.18 -3.45 -2.26
C ILE A 31 12.56 -4.62 -3.01
N PHE A 32 13.42 -5.47 -3.56
CA PHE A 32 12.99 -6.65 -4.30
C PHE A 32 13.30 -7.90 -3.49
N TYR A 33 12.34 -8.83 -3.48
CA TYR A 33 12.45 -10.05 -2.68
C TYR A 33 11.58 -11.14 -3.30
N GLU A 34 11.80 -12.38 -2.88
CA GLU A 34 10.94 -13.47 -3.28
C GLU A 34 9.70 -13.48 -2.41
N GLY A 35 8.60 -12.96 -2.94
CA GLY A 35 7.38 -12.73 -2.17
C GLY A 35 6.28 -13.75 -2.35
N GLN A 36 6.46 -14.71 -3.24
CA GLN A 36 5.39 -15.64 -3.55
C GLN A 36 5.04 -16.53 -2.37
N GLY A 37 3.76 -16.56 -2.03
CA GLY A 37 3.27 -17.39 -0.94
C GLY A 37 3.49 -16.84 0.46
N LEU A 38 4.10 -15.66 0.59
CA LEU A 38 4.34 -15.05 1.90
C LEU A 38 3.27 -13.99 2.19
N ASN A 39 2.83 -13.94 3.45
CA ASN A 39 2.00 -12.83 3.91
C ASN A 39 2.86 -11.65 4.33
N GLY A 40 2.23 -10.51 4.64
CA GLY A 40 2.95 -9.28 4.95
C GLY A 40 3.89 -9.39 6.14
N LEU A 41 3.49 -10.12 7.18
CA LEU A 41 4.33 -10.30 8.36
C LEU A 41 5.56 -11.15 8.03
N GLU A 42 5.37 -12.22 7.28
CA GLU A 42 6.46 -13.07 6.83
C GLU A 42 7.44 -12.31 5.94
N ILE A 43 6.95 -11.45 5.08
CA ILE A 43 7.77 -10.59 4.23
C ILE A 43 8.63 -9.65 5.08
N ALA A 44 8.01 -9.00 6.06
CA ALA A 44 8.73 -8.10 6.96
C ALA A 44 9.85 -8.84 7.70
N GLN A 45 9.56 -10.03 8.20
CA GLN A 45 10.53 -10.85 8.91
C GLN A 45 11.67 -11.28 7.98
N ALA A 46 11.34 -11.73 6.78
CA ALA A 46 12.36 -12.18 5.82
C ALA A 46 13.27 -11.02 5.38
N ASN A 47 12.76 -9.82 5.30
CA ASN A 47 13.52 -8.63 4.89
C ASN A 47 14.20 -7.91 6.07
N GLY A 48 14.04 -8.40 7.29
CA GLY A 48 14.63 -7.76 8.47
C GLY A 48 14.04 -6.39 8.77
N GLN A 49 12.78 -6.18 8.43
CA GLN A 49 12.09 -4.90 8.61
C GLN A 49 11.28 -4.90 9.90
N ASP A 50 11.07 -3.71 10.45
CA ASP A 50 10.14 -3.54 11.57
C ASP A 50 8.72 -3.73 11.05
N PRO A 51 8.00 -4.77 11.49
CA PRO A 51 6.65 -5.06 10.97
C PRO A 51 5.66 -3.92 11.20
N ALA A 52 5.85 -3.12 12.25
CA ALA A 52 4.96 -1.99 12.51
C ALA A 52 5.07 -0.90 11.44
N ARG A 53 6.11 -0.92 10.62
CA ARG A 53 6.33 0.04 9.54
C ARG A 53 6.01 -0.51 8.16
N VAL A 54 5.67 -1.79 8.07
CA VAL A 54 5.27 -2.43 6.81
C VAL A 54 3.75 -2.42 6.75
N PHE A 55 3.20 -1.76 5.73
CA PHE A 55 1.76 -1.58 5.57
C PHE A 55 1.25 -2.40 4.40
N LYS A 56 0.18 -3.12 4.64
CA LYS A 56 -0.55 -3.80 3.57
C LYS A 56 -1.63 -2.87 3.03
N THR A 57 -1.87 -2.96 1.74
CA THR A 57 -2.81 -2.11 1.03
C THR A 57 -4.01 -2.96 0.66
N LEU A 58 -5.17 -2.61 1.19
CA LEU A 58 -6.39 -3.39 1.05
C LEU A 58 -7.44 -2.59 0.30
N MET A 59 -7.97 -3.16 -0.76
CA MET A 59 -8.99 -2.52 -1.59
C MET A 59 -10.36 -3.00 -1.21
N THR A 60 -11.27 -2.06 -1.03
CA THR A 60 -12.64 -2.33 -0.61
C THR A 60 -13.63 -1.58 -1.48
N MET A 61 -14.88 -1.97 -1.37
CA MET A 61 -15.99 -1.33 -2.05
C MET A 61 -17.07 -1.00 -1.04
N GLY A 62 -17.57 0.21 -1.13
CA GLY A 62 -18.74 0.66 -0.38
C GLY A 62 -19.97 0.72 -1.27
N LYS A 63 -20.91 1.57 -0.90
CA LYS A 63 -22.15 1.76 -1.62
C LYS A 63 -21.89 2.40 -2.99
N GLU A 64 -22.72 2.05 -3.97
CA GLU A 64 -22.67 2.68 -5.31
C GLU A 64 -21.32 2.54 -6.02
N LYS A 65 -20.62 1.43 -5.74
CA LYS A 65 -19.31 1.16 -6.35
C LYS A 65 -18.29 2.25 -6.07
N CYS A 66 -18.34 2.85 -4.89
CA CYS A 66 -17.27 3.69 -4.40
C CYS A 66 -16.15 2.79 -3.87
N TYR A 67 -14.93 3.05 -4.28
CA TYR A 67 -13.80 2.23 -3.89
C TYR A 67 -12.92 2.95 -2.88
N TYR A 68 -12.45 2.19 -1.90
CA TYR A 68 -11.62 2.72 -0.82
C TYR A 68 -10.39 1.85 -0.66
N CYS A 69 -9.27 2.52 -0.43
CA CYS A 69 -8.00 1.88 -0.15
C CYS A 69 -7.68 2.11 1.32
N PHE A 70 -7.47 1.04 2.06
CA PHE A 70 -7.08 1.12 3.47
C PHE A 70 -5.69 0.53 3.64
N MET A 71 -4.83 1.26 4.33
CA MET A 71 -3.47 0.82 4.60
C MET A 71 -3.30 0.60 6.10
N VAL A 72 -2.97 -0.63 6.47
CA VAL A 72 -2.80 -1.01 7.88
C VAL A 72 -1.45 -1.72 8.06
N PRO A 73 -0.84 -1.61 9.24
CA PRO A 73 0.42 -2.32 9.47
C PRO A 73 0.19 -3.82 9.45
N VAL A 74 1.20 -4.57 9.00
CA VAL A 74 1.11 -6.02 8.89
C VAL A 74 1.03 -6.71 10.25
N THR A 75 1.27 -5.98 11.34
CA THR A 75 1.08 -6.47 12.71
C THR A 75 -0.38 -6.56 13.13
N GLY A 76 -1.28 -5.96 12.37
CA GLY A 76 -2.72 -5.95 12.69
C GLY A 76 -3.57 -6.29 11.49
N GLU A 77 -4.86 -6.20 11.68
CA GLU A 77 -5.86 -6.46 10.65
C GLU A 77 -6.70 -5.22 10.43
N LEU A 78 -7.30 -5.11 9.26
CA LEU A 78 -8.29 -4.06 9.00
C LEU A 78 -9.56 -4.37 9.79
N ASP A 79 -10.01 -3.39 10.58
CA ASP A 79 -11.31 -3.47 11.22
C ASP A 79 -12.34 -2.87 10.26
N LEU A 80 -13.19 -3.73 9.70
CA LEU A 80 -14.13 -3.29 8.67
C LEU A 80 -15.14 -2.26 9.18
N LYS A 81 -15.51 -2.33 10.44
CA LYS A 81 -16.43 -1.34 11.04
C LYS A 81 -15.76 0.03 11.16
N LYS A 82 -14.54 0.05 11.66
CA LYS A 82 -13.76 1.29 11.76
C LYS A 82 -13.48 1.86 10.37
N ALA A 83 -13.16 0.99 9.42
CA ALA A 83 -12.90 1.41 8.05
C ALA A 83 -14.14 2.09 7.44
N ALA A 84 -15.30 1.45 7.56
CA ALA A 84 -16.55 2.03 7.05
C ALA A 84 -16.83 3.38 7.71
N ALA A 85 -16.70 3.45 9.03
CA ALA A 85 -16.94 4.70 9.77
C ALA A 85 -16.02 5.82 9.29
N SER A 86 -14.75 5.49 8.99
CA SER A 86 -13.75 6.50 8.60
C SER A 86 -14.09 7.17 7.27
N VAL A 87 -14.91 6.54 6.43
CA VAL A 87 -15.28 7.07 5.11
C VAL A 87 -16.78 7.37 4.99
N GLY A 88 -17.52 7.28 6.10
CA GLY A 88 -18.95 7.62 6.09
C GLY A 88 -19.85 6.55 5.46
N GLU A 89 -19.38 5.32 5.37
CA GLU A 89 -20.17 4.20 4.85
C GLU A 89 -20.79 3.40 5.99
N LYS A 90 -21.93 2.78 5.73
CA LYS A 90 -22.52 1.84 6.68
C LYS A 90 -21.68 0.57 6.79
N SER A 91 -21.15 0.13 5.65
CA SER A 91 -20.29 -1.04 5.58
C SER A 91 -19.42 -0.94 4.34
N VAL A 92 -18.26 -1.58 4.40
CA VAL A 92 -17.39 -1.79 3.24
C VAL A 92 -17.07 -3.27 3.17
N SER A 93 -16.85 -3.77 1.97
CA SER A 93 -16.47 -5.16 1.76
C SER A 93 -15.17 -5.24 0.97
N MET A 94 -14.37 -6.25 1.30
CA MET A 94 -13.12 -6.47 0.57
C MET A 94 -13.41 -6.85 -0.87
N LEU A 95 -12.64 -6.31 -1.80
CA LEU A 95 -12.68 -6.80 -3.17
C LEU A 95 -12.15 -8.22 -3.19
N LYS A 96 -12.77 -9.06 -4.00
CA LYS A 96 -12.32 -10.44 -4.20
C LYS A 96 -11.06 -10.44 -5.06
N SER A 97 -10.26 -11.49 -4.94
CA SER A 97 -9.00 -11.59 -5.70
C SER A 97 -9.20 -11.41 -7.20
N ASP A 98 -10.29 -11.98 -7.74
CA ASP A 98 -10.57 -11.88 -9.18
C ASP A 98 -11.07 -10.50 -9.61
N GLN A 99 -11.44 -9.64 -8.67
CA GLN A 99 -11.88 -8.28 -8.95
C GLN A 99 -10.71 -7.27 -8.96
N LEU A 100 -9.60 -7.61 -8.31
CA LEU A 100 -8.50 -6.66 -8.12
C LEU A 100 -7.87 -6.23 -9.43
N LEU A 101 -7.53 -7.16 -10.30
CA LEU A 101 -6.86 -6.80 -11.55
C LEU A 101 -7.75 -5.97 -12.47
N PRO A 102 -9.00 -6.36 -12.75
CA PRO A 102 -9.85 -5.54 -13.62
C PRO A 102 -10.20 -4.18 -13.03
N LEU A 103 -10.35 -4.07 -11.71
CA LEU A 103 -10.77 -2.81 -11.09
C LEU A 103 -9.60 -1.91 -10.67
N MET A 104 -8.53 -2.49 -10.18
CA MET A 104 -7.42 -1.71 -9.61
C MET A 104 -6.15 -1.75 -10.45
N GLY A 105 -6.01 -2.75 -11.32
CA GLY A 105 -4.80 -2.93 -12.11
C GLY A 105 -3.70 -3.67 -11.36
N TYR A 106 -4.00 -4.24 -10.21
CA TYR A 106 -3.04 -4.94 -9.36
C TYR A 106 -3.55 -6.32 -9.00
N VAL A 107 -2.63 -7.23 -8.70
CA VAL A 107 -2.98 -8.57 -8.20
C VAL A 107 -2.90 -8.61 -6.67
N HIS A 108 -3.50 -9.62 -6.07
CA HIS A 108 -3.42 -9.83 -4.63
C HIS A 108 -1.94 -9.92 -4.18
N GLY A 109 -1.59 -9.18 -3.16
CA GLY A 109 -0.21 -9.10 -2.68
C GLY A 109 0.64 -8.07 -3.41
N GLY A 110 0.13 -7.46 -4.47
CA GLY A 110 0.83 -6.43 -5.23
C GLY A 110 0.08 -5.12 -5.35
N CYS A 111 -0.94 -4.90 -4.53
CA CYS A 111 -1.72 -3.66 -4.58
C CYS A 111 -0.97 -2.49 -3.99
N SER A 112 -0.93 -1.39 -4.73
CA SER A 112 -0.37 -0.12 -4.28
C SER A 112 -1.49 0.90 -4.10
N PRO A 113 -1.35 1.87 -3.19
CA PRO A 113 -2.30 2.98 -3.12
C PRO A 113 -2.16 3.94 -4.29
N LEU A 114 -1.04 3.87 -5.02
CA LEU A 114 -0.72 4.79 -6.11
C LEU A 114 -1.12 4.18 -7.45
N CYS A 115 -1.55 5.03 -8.37
CA CYS A 115 -1.79 4.63 -9.76
C CYS A 115 -2.84 3.53 -9.95
N THR A 116 -3.88 3.54 -9.13
CA THR A 116 -4.97 2.58 -9.30
C THR A 116 -5.75 2.87 -10.58
N LYS A 117 -6.22 1.80 -11.21
CA LYS A 117 -6.98 1.92 -12.46
C LYS A 117 -8.27 2.72 -12.26
N ARG A 118 -8.94 2.52 -11.13
CA ARG A 118 -10.10 3.31 -10.76
C ARG A 118 -9.78 4.19 -9.56
N PRO A 119 -10.40 5.36 -9.45
CA PRO A 119 -10.14 6.24 -8.31
C PRO A 119 -10.52 5.57 -6.99
N VAL A 120 -9.69 5.78 -5.98
CA VAL A 120 -9.94 5.29 -4.62
C VAL A 120 -9.71 6.43 -3.64
N ARG A 121 -10.47 6.42 -2.56
CA ARG A 121 -10.17 7.26 -1.39
C ARG A 121 -9.25 6.47 -0.48
N ILE A 122 -8.15 7.08 -0.08
CA ILE A 122 -7.10 6.41 0.67
C ILE A 122 -7.17 6.80 2.14
N THR A 123 -7.18 5.81 3.02
CA THR A 123 -7.07 6.00 4.46
C THR A 123 -5.89 5.18 4.96
N VAL A 124 -4.99 5.83 5.68
CA VAL A 124 -3.83 5.19 6.29
C VAL A 124 -4.09 5.09 7.79
N ASP A 125 -3.84 3.91 8.37
CA ASP A 125 -4.01 3.76 9.81
C ASP A 125 -3.18 4.80 10.55
N GLU A 126 -3.75 5.39 11.58
CA GLU A 126 -3.14 6.50 12.30
C GLU A 126 -1.81 6.15 12.96
N SER A 127 -1.51 4.86 13.15
CA SER A 127 -0.21 4.44 13.66
C SER A 127 0.96 4.92 12.81
N ALA A 128 0.72 5.23 11.53
CA ALA A 128 1.76 5.75 10.66
C ALA A 128 2.14 7.19 10.96
N LYS A 129 1.28 7.94 11.64
CA LYS A 129 1.51 9.37 11.92
C LYS A 129 2.83 9.64 12.62
N ASP A 130 3.20 8.77 13.55
CA ASP A 130 4.37 8.96 14.38
C ASP A 130 5.62 8.27 13.82
N ALA A 131 5.48 7.60 12.69
CA ALA A 131 6.60 6.94 12.05
C ALA A 131 7.33 7.91 11.12
N ASP A 132 8.63 7.75 11.01
CA ASP A 132 9.43 8.55 10.08
C ASP A 132 9.44 7.96 8.67
N TYR A 133 9.30 6.64 8.56
CA TYR A 133 9.22 5.98 7.24
C TYR A 133 8.26 4.81 7.30
N MET A 134 7.84 4.35 6.12
CA MET A 134 6.98 3.17 5.99
C MET A 134 7.30 2.44 4.68
N TYR A 135 6.89 1.19 4.63
CA TYR A 135 6.97 0.37 3.44
C TYR A 135 5.58 0.03 2.95
N PHE A 136 5.39 0.03 1.64
CA PHE A 136 4.17 -0.54 1.04
C PHE A 136 4.52 -1.13 -0.32
N SER A 137 3.55 -1.82 -0.93
CA SER A 137 3.80 -2.50 -2.20
C SER A 137 4.23 -1.52 -3.29
N GLY A 138 5.20 -1.95 -4.07
CA GLY A 138 5.66 -1.21 -5.23
C GLY A 138 4.80 -1.40 -6.47
N GLY A 139 3.71 -2.15 -6.37
CA GLY A 139 2.79 -2.39 -7.49
C GLY A 139 2.91 -3.77 -8.12
N LYS A 140 3.69 -4.65 -7.53
CA LYS A 140 3.76 -6.06 -7.93
C LYS A 140 4.27 -6.89 -6.76
N VAL A 141 3.94 -8.17 -6.78
CA VAL A 141 4.46 -9.11 -5.77
C VAL A 141 5.99 -9.14 -5.87
N GLY A 142 6.64 -9.12 -4.70
CA GLY A 142 8.10 -9.14 -4.67
C GLY A 142 8.75 -7.78 -4.75
N CYS A 143 7.98 -6.72 -4.70
CA CYS A 143 8.50 -5.36 -4.75
C CYS A 143 7.84 -4.49 -3.69
N GLN A 144 8.65 -3.85 -2.86
CA GLN A 144 8.21 -2.87 -1.87
C GLN A 144 8.87 -1.54 -2.15
N LEU A 145 8.23 -0.48 -1.72
CA LEU A 145 8.81 0.86 -1.67
C LEU A 145 8.92 1.30 -0.23
N LYS A 146 10.08 1.86 0.12
CA LYS A 146 10.29 2.53 1.41
C LYS A 146 10.23 4.02 1.14
N VAL A 147 9.37 4.72 1.83
CA VAL A 147 9.18 6.17 1.66
C VAL A 147 9.17 6.85 3.03
N SER A 148 9.50 8.14 3.03
CA SER A 148 9.31 8.96 4.22
C SER A 148 7.83 9.24 4.40
N VAL A 149 7.33 9.09 5.64
CA VAL A 149 5.91 9.38 5.94
C VAL A 149 5.59 10.84 5.65
N SER A 150 6.56 11.74 5.87
CA SER A 150 6.35 13.16 5.58
C SER A 150 6.12 13.46 4.09
N ASP A 151 6.47 12.53 3.21
CA ASP A 151 6.27 12.70 1.78
C ASP A 151 4.91 12.19 1.28
N LEU A 152 4.14 11.51 2.13
CA LEU A 152 2.83 10.98 1.71
C LEU A 152 1.92 12.04 1.11
N PRO A 153 1.78 13.24 1.72
CA PRO A 153 0.91 14.27 1.13
C PRO A 153 1.35 14.76 -0.24
N LYS A 154 2.63 14.56 -0.58
CA LYS A 154 3.16 14.97 -1.88
C LYS A 154 2.83 13.96 -2.98
N MET A 155 2.53 12.72 -2.62
CA MET A 155 2.33 11.65 -3.60
C MET A 155 0.86 11.25 -3.77
N MET A 156 0.01 11.54 -2.80
CA MET A 156 -1.40 11.12 -2.84
C MET A 156 -2.25 11.95 -1.90
N ASP A 157 -3.54 12.02 -2.20
CA ASP A 157 -4.53 12.54 -1.27
C ASP A 157 -4.96 11.40 -0.35
N PHE A 158 -4.95 11.64 0.94
CA PHE A 158 -5.29 10.61 1.91
C PHE A 158 -5.69 11.23 3.24
N GLN A 159 -6.21 10.40 4.13
CA GLN A 159 -6.45 10.78 5.53
C GLN A 159 -5.85 9.72 6.46
N PHE A 160 -5.56 10.12 7.67
CA PHE A 160 -5.26 9.18 8.74
C PHE A 160 -6.54 8.91 9.53
N ALA A 161 -6.72 7.68 9.97
CA ALA A 161 -7.82 7.30 10.87
C ALA A 161 -7.47 6.02 11.60
N ASP A 162 -8.13 5.77 12.71
CA ASP A 162 -8.03 4.50 13.42
C ASP A 162 -8.84 3.47 12.68
N ILE A 163 -8.17 2.56 11.98
CA ILE A 163 -8.83 1.55 11.15
C ILE A 163 -8.31 0.13 11.39
N ALA A 164 -7.33 -0.03 12.25
CA ALA A 164 -6.73 -1.33 12.51
C ALA A 164 -7.22 -1.92 13.83
N ARG A 165 -7.15 -3.25 13.91
CA ARG A 165 -7.32 -4.00 15.16
C ARG A 165 -6.18 -4.99 15.29
N ASN A 166 -5.87 -5.33 16.49
CA ASN A 166 -4.80 -6.31 16.76
C ASN A 166 -5.28 -7.73 16.63
#